data_02d7bf3965dce107b17fb797aa21fccd
#
_entry.id   02d7bf3965dce107b17fb797aa21fccd
#
_cell.length_a   1.000
_cell.length_b   1.000
_cell.length_c   1.000
_cell.angle_alpha   90.00
_cell.angle_beta   90.00
_cell.angle_gamma   90.00
#
_symmetry.space_group_name_H-M   'P 1'
#
loop_
_entity.id
_entity.type
_entity.pdbx_description
1 polymer ?
#
loop_
_entity_poly.entity_id
_entity_poly.type
_entity_poly.pdbx_seq_one_letter_code
_entity_poly.pdbx_strand_id
1 'polypeptide(L)'
;NNKSYYEKYGNSYTLGIALSGPPGTGKTSIIKSIANYLKRHIIVIPLNKINNTEELYQVFFESVYNQHNSKNGIKFKDKIILIEDIDCMGDIVKKRKKESDVDTESDSDSDVKSINSKKIKSLLKSGNSDKTLTLSDILNIIDGINETPGRILIISSNHYDKLDPALVRPGRIDHHVILGNASGKTIKEIYYNYFDKVIDNSIILKENVFSPAELINFAMSGETVYLKKVIKEDPPFP
;
A
#
# COMPACT_ATOMS: atom_id res chain seq x y z
N ASN A 1 12.02 -18.30 -9.84
CA ASN A 1 12.98 -18.67 -8.79
C ASN A 1 14.41 -18.61 -9.32
N ASN A 2 15.00 -17.43 -9.33
CA ASN A 2 16.35 -17.23 -9.88
C ASN A 2 17.31 -16.73 -8.78
N LYS A 3 17.26 -17.37 -7.60
CA LYS A 3 18.09 -16.99 -6.45
C LYS A 3 19.58 -16.92 -6.81
N SER A 4 20.06 -17.89 -7.60
CA SER A 4 21.44 -17.93 -8.08
C SER A 4 21.83 -16.70 -8.93
N TYR A 5 20.88 -16.10 -9.64
CA TYR A 5 21.11 -14.86 -10.40
C TYR A 5 21.40 -13.69 -9.45
N TYR A 6 20.56 -13.54 -8.39
CA TYR A 6 20.73 -12.47 -7.41
C TYR A 6 22.07 -12.62 -6.65
N GLU A 7 22.40 -13.86 -6.23
CA GLU A 7 23.66 -14.15 -5.55
C GLU A 7 24.88 -13.84 -6.43
N LYS A 8 24.80 -14.17 -7.73
CA LYS A 8 25.89 -13.91 -8.69
C LYS A 8 26.20 -12.42 -8.84
N TYR A 9 25.20 -11.56 -8.78
CA TYR A 9 25.35 -10.12 -8.99
C TYR A 9 25.37 -9.31 -7.67
N GLY A 10 25.35 -9.97 -6.52
CA GLY A 10 25.38 -9.31 -5.21
C GLY A 10 24.09 -8.51 -4.91
N ASN A 11 22.98 -8.82 -5.58
CA ASN A 11 21.71 -8.16 -5.34
C ASN A 11 20.93 -8.86 -4.24
N SER A 12 20.21 -8.09 -3.44
CA SER A 12 19.26 -8.62 -2.45
C SER A 12 18.18 -9.45 -3.14
N TYR A 13 17.99 -10.70 -2.69
CA TYR A 13 16.89 -11.56 -3.14
C TYR A 13 15.61 -11.20 -2.42
N THR A 14 15.06 -10.04 -2.73
CA THR A 14 13.81 -9.49 -2.18
C THR A 14 12.93 -8.95 -3.30
N LEU A 15 11.65 -8.75 -3.02
CA LEU A 15 10.69 -8.18 -3.95
C LEU A 15 9.75 -7.23 -3.21
N GLY A 16 9.68 -5.99 -3.65
CA GLY A 16 8.74 -4.99 -3.20
C GLY A 16 7.67 -4.69 -4.23
N ILE A 17 6.41 -4.72 -3.83
CA ILE A 17 5.25 -4.43 -4.69
C ILE A 17 4.39 -3.36 -4.04
N ALA A 18 4.06 -2.31 -4.78
CA ALA A 18 3.02 -1.38 -4.39
C ALA A 18 1.76 -1.61 -5.20
N LEU A 19 0.64 -1.74 -4.53
CA LEU A 19 -0.69 -1.77 -5.14
C LEU A 19 -1.42 -0.47 -4.82
N SER A 20 -1.79 0.27 -5.84
CA SER A 20 -2.50 1.53 -5.66
C SER A 20 -3.79 1.59 -6.46
N GLY A 21 -4.71 2.44 -6.03
CA GLY A 21 -5.96 2.70 -6.71
C GLY A 21 -7.12 2.94 -5.76
N PRO A 22 -8.27 3.38 -6.26
CA PRO A 22 -9.46 3.65 -5.47
C PRO A 22 -9.90 2.45 -4.61
N PRO A 23 -10.69 2.67 -3.57
CA PRO A 23 -11.30 1.57 -2.83
C PRO A 23 -12.18 0.71 -3.74
N GLY A 24 -12.27 -0.60 -3.45
CA GLY A 24 -13.09 -1.53 -4.24
C GLY A 24 -12.48 -2.03 -5.55
N THR A 25 -11.26 -1.61 -5.92
CA THR A 25 -10.58 -2.03 -7.16
C THR A 25 -9.89 -3.40 -7.10
N GLY A 26 -9.94 -4.08 -5.94
CA GLY A 26 -9.45 -5.44 -5.82
C GLY A 26 -8.03 -5.59 -5.25
N LYS A 27 -7.43 -4.55 -4.65
CA LYS A 27 -6.08 -4.61 -4.05
C LYS A 27 -5.90 -5.82 -3.12
N THR A 28 -6.75 -5.96 -2.13
CA THR A 28 -6.70 -7.08 -1.16
C THR A 28 -6.94 -8.45 -1.83
N SER A 29 -7.79 -8.49 -2.85
CA SER A 29 -8.05 -9.73 -3.61
C SER A 29 -6.80 -10.21 -4.36
N ILE A 30 -6.06 -9.30 -4.99
CA ILE A 30 -4.79 -9.60 -5.66
C ILE A 30 -3.75 -10.10 -4.64
N ILE A 31 -3.64 -9.46 -3.47
CA ILE A 31 -2.71 -9.90 -2.42
C ILE A 31 -3.01 -11.35 -2.00
N LYS A 32 -4.28 -11.66 -1.75
CA LYS A 32 -4.71 -13.03 -1.41
C LYS A 32 -4.42 -14.03 -2.54
N SER A 33 -4.62 -13.64 -3.78
CA SER A 33 -4.34 -14.47 -4.97
C SER A 33 -2.84 -14.74 -5.10
N ILE A 34 -1.98 -13.74 -4.92
CA ILE A 34 -0.52 -13.89 -4.92
C ILE A 34 -0.09 -14.85 -3.81
N ALA A 35 -0.61 -14.67 -2.59
CA ALA A 35 -0.26 -15.50 -1.45
C ALA A 35 -0.66 -16.97 -1.68
N ASN A 36 -1.86 -17.20 -2.22
CA ASN A 36 -2.35 -18.53 -2.55
C ASN A 36 -1.51 -19.19 -3.66
N TYR A 37 -1.20 -18.45 -4.72
CA TYR A 37 -0.38 -18.95 -5.83
C TYR A 37 1.02 -19.33 -5.39
N LEU A 38 1.65 -18.49 -4.54
CA LEU A 38 2.99 -18.73 -4.02
C LEU A 38 3.01 -19.68 -2.80
N LYS A 39 1.84 -20.05 -2.27
CA LYS A 39 1.67 -20.83 -1.04
C LYS A 39 2.39 -20.21 0.15
N ARG A 40 2.28 -18.88 0.30
CA ARG A 40 2.89 -18.11 1.39
C ARG A 40 1.85 -17.58 2.36
N HIS A 41 2.23 -17.48 3.61
CA HIS A 41 1.42 -16.82 4.64
C HIS A 41 1.41 -15.30 4.42
N ILE A 42 0.31 -14.64 4.74
CA ILE A 42 0.25 -13.17 4.78
C ILE A 42 0.40 -12.72 6.23
N ILE A 43 1.39 -11.88 6.49
CA ILE A 43 1.61 -11.23 7.77
C ILE A 43 1.32 -9.75 7.59
N VAL A 44 0.22 -9.31 8.18
CA VAL A 44 -0.19 -7.90 8.11
C VAL A 44 0.48 -7.12 9.24
N ILE A 45 1.17 -6.05 8.88
CA ILE A 45 1.76 -5.11 9.84
C ILE A 45 0.89 -3.85 9.90
N PRO A 46 0.09 -3.68 10.95
CA PRO A 46 -0.76 -2.50 11.11
C PRO A 46 0.08 -1.34 11.67
N LEU A 47 0.78 -0.62 10.79
CA LEU A 47 1.69 0.46 11.19
C LEU A 47 1.03 1.52 12.10
N ASN A 48 -0.27 1.76 11.94
CA ASN A 48 -1.04 2.69 12.77
C ASN A 48 -1.20 2.25 14.25
N LYS A 49 -0.86 1.00 14.56
CA LYS A 49 -0.89 0.45 15.91
C LYS A 49 0.49 0.32 16.54
N ILE A 50 1.54 0.62 15.78
CA ILE A 50 2.94 0.50 16.21
C ILE A 50 3.40 1.86 16.72
N ASN A 51 3.87 1.88 17.96
CA ASN A 51 4.22 3.12 18.65
C ASN A 51 5.70 3.49 18.49
N ASN A 52 6.59 2.51 18.38
CA ASN A 52 8.02 2.75 18.38
C ASN A 52 8.77 1.80 17.43
N THR A 53 10.05 2.12 17.21
CA THR A 53 10.96 1.37 16.31
C THR A 53 11.19 -0.06 16.77
N GLU A 54 11.25 -0.31 18.07
CA GLU A 54 11.52 -1.63 18.64
C GLU A 54 10.36 -2.58 18.41
N GLU A 55 9.14 -2.10 18.62
CA GLU A 55 7.91 -2.84 18.32
C GLU A 55 7.81 -3.17 16.82
N LEU A 56 8.10 -2.20 15.94
CA LEU A 56 8.13 -2.43 14.50
C LEU A 56 9.15 -3.50 14.13
N TYR A 57 10.35 -3.44 14.71
CA TYR A 57 11.39 -4.43 14.49
C TYR A 57 10.94 -5.83 14.91
N GLN A 58 10.38 -5.97 16.10
CA GLN A 58 9.87 -7.24 16.61
C GLN A 58 8.82 -7.84 15.67
N VAL A 59 7.79 -7.06 15.30
CA VAL A 59 6.70 -7.53 14.42
C VAL A 59 7.21 -7.90 13.03
N PHE A 60 8.16 -7.13 12.47
CA PHE A 60 8.69 -7.38 11.13
C PHE A 60 9.53 -8.66 11.05
N PHE A 61 10.38 -8.90 12.05
CA PHE A 61 11.26 -10.06 12.10
C PHE A 61 10.65 -11.27 12.81
N GLU A 62 9.43 -11.13 13.39
CA GLU A 62 8.74 -12.22 14.05
C GLU A 62 8.64 -13.46 13.14
N SER A 63 8.87 -14.60 13.71
CA SER A 63 8.77 -15.89 13.01
C SER A 63 7.81 -16.86 13.67
N VAL A 64 7.49 -16.66 14.94
CA VAL A 64 6.62 -17.53 15.73
C VAL A 64 5.32 -16.80 16.04
N TYR A 65 4.23 -17.18 15.36
CA TYR A 65 2.93 -16.50 15.48
C TYR A 65 1.92 -17.29 16.30
N ASN A 66 2.15 -18.59 16.50
CA ASN A 66 1.26 -19.46 17.28
C ASN A 66 1.99 -20.72 17.74
N GLN A 67 1.31 -21.57 18.53
CA GLN A 67 1.88 -22.80 19.06
C GLN A 67 2.28 -23.81 17.97
N HIS A 68 1.58 -23.83 16.84
CA HIS A 68 1.86 -24.78 15.75
C HIS A 68 3.20 -24.51 15.05
N ASN A 69 3.66 -23.27 15.01
CA ASN A 69 4.93 -22.91 14.41
C ASN A 69 6.05 -22.55 15.41
N SER A 70 5.83 -22.88 16.70
CA SER A 70 6.82 -22.59 17.77
C SER A 70 8.16 -23.30 17.59
N LYS A 71 8.14 -24.52 16.99
CA LYS A 71 9.36 -25.30 16.73
C LYS A 71 10.08 -24.89 15.41
N ASN A 72 9.28 -24.51 14.41
CA ASN A 72 9.76 -24.12 13.08
C ASN A 72 9.16 -22.78 12.70
N GLY A 73 9.85 -21.69 13.00
CA GLY A 73 9.38 -20.34 12.66
C GLY A 73 9.18 -20.13 11.17
N ILE A 74 8.22 -19.30 10.80
CA ILE A 74 7.92 -18.93 9.40
C ILE A 74 9.02 -17.98 8.90
N LYS A 75 9.81 -18.44 7.93
CA LYS A 75 10.89 -17.65 7.33
C LYS A 75 10.34 -16.62 6.33
N PHE A 76 11.15 -15.63 5.97
CA PHE A 76 10.76 -14.62 4.97
C PHE A 76 10.35 -15.21 3.61
N LYS A 77 10.99 -16.31 3.21
CA LYS A 77 10.63 -17.02 1.96
C LYS A 77 9.25 -17.69 2.00
N ASP A 78 8.68 -17.89 3.19
CA ASP A 78 7.40 -18.59 3.40
C ASP A 78 6.26 -17.63 3.75
N LYS A 79 6.56 -16.31 3.83
CA LYS A 79 5.58 -15.27 4.15
C LYS A 79 5.65 -14.08 3.20
N ILE A 80 4.55 -13.34 3.13
CA ILE A 80 4.43 -12.02 2.52
C ILE A 80 4.20 -11.04 3.65
N ILE A 81 5.03 -10.02 3.73
CA ILE A 81 4.80 -8.89 4.63
C ILE A 81 3.87 -7.93 3.92
N LEU A 82 2.76 -7.60 4.56
CA LEU A 82 1.75 -6.70 4.02
C LEU A 82 1.60 -5.48 4.91
N ILE A 83 1.70 -4.31 4.32
CA ILE A 83 1.37 -3.03 4.95
C ILE A 83 0.17 -2.46 4.19
N GLU A 84 -1.02 -2.55 4.81
CA GLU A 84 -2.25 -2.02 4.20
C GLU A 84 -2.43 -0.54 4.51
N ASP A 85 -3.03 0.17 3.53
CA ASP A 85 -3.43 1.58 3.64
C ASP A 85 -2.34 2.48 4.23
N ILE A 86 -1.12 2.34 3.70
CA ILE A 86 0.07 3.04 4.21
C ILE A 86 -0.11 4.57 4.22
N ASP A 87 -0.92 5.11 3.34
CA ASP A 87 -1.29 6.52 3.29
C ASP A 87 -2.11 7.00 4.50
N CYS A 88 -2.69 6.09 5.28
CA CYS A 88 -3.39 6.39 6.53
C CYS A 88 -2.44 6.69 7.70
N MET A 89 -1.13 6.46 7.55
CA MET A 89 -0.09 6.78 8.55
C MET A 89 0.15 8.28 8.74
N GLY A 90 -0.65 9.13 8.11
CA GLY A 90 -0.53 10.57 8.25
C GLY A 90 0.77 11.12 7.66
N ASP A 91 1.36 12.11 8.35
CA ASP A 91 2.52 12.83 7.85
C ASP A 91 3.84 12.03 7.89
N ILE A 92 3.86 10.89 8.58
CA ILE A 92 5.06 10.04 8.71
C ILE A 92 5.54 9.53 7.34
N VAL A 93 4.60 9.11 6.47
CA VAL A 93 4.91 8.49 5.16
C VAL A 93 4.65 9.43 3.97
N LYS A 94 4.16 10.64 4.22
CA LYS A 94 3.89 11.62 3.17
C LYS A 94 5.14 12.37 2.74
N LYS A 95 5.11 12.89 1.50
CA LYS A 95 6.15 13.76 0.95
C LYS A 95 6.46 14.90 1.92
N ARG A 96 7.73 15.05 2.27
CA ARG A 96 8.20 16.19 3.05
C ARG A 96 7.99 17.45 2.23
N LYS A 97 7.33 18.45 2.80
CA LYS A 97 7.29 19.80 2.19
C LYS A 97 8.73 20.29 2.11
N LYS A 98 9.21 20.63 0.92
CA LYS A 98 10.47 21.36 0.78
C LYS A 98 10.24 22.72 1.47
N GLU A 99 11.04 23.03 2.48
CA GLU A 99 11.17 24.38 3.02
C GLU A 99 11.92 25.24 1.99
N SER A 100 11.25 25.63 0.91
CA SER A 100 11.79 26.53 -0.10
C SER A 100 10.69 27.40 -0.67
N ASP A 101 9.98 28.10 0.19
CA ASP A 101 9.23 29.30 -0.14
C ASP A 101 9.03 30.09 1.17
N VAL A 102 10.14 30.50 1.77
CA VAL A 102 10.12 31.68 2.68
C VAL A 102 10.52 32.85 1.81
N ASP A 103 9.51 33.52 1.28
CA ASP A 103 9.67 34.86 0.74
C ASP A 103 10.37 35.72 1.77
N THR A 104 11.55 36.21 1.40
CA THR A 104 12.27 37.26 2.06
C THR A 104 11.47 38.55 1.92
N GLU A 105 10.62 38.83 2.89
CA GLU A 105 10.27 40.22 3.14
C GLU A 105 10.96 40.69 4.42
N SER A 106 11.80 41.67 4.20
CA SER A 106 12.47 42.52 5.19
C SER A 106 11.44 43.22 6.07
N ASP A 107 11.61 43.20 7.38
CA ASP A 107 11.83 44.40 8.22
C ASP A 107 11.60 44.13 9.71
N SER A 108 12.53 44.73 10.46
CA SER A 108 12.44 45.22 11.86
C SER A 108 12.47 44.22 13.02
N ASP A 109 13.54 44.45 13.79
CA ASP A 109 13.81 44.10 15.19
C ASP A 109 12.60 44.01 16.11
N SER A 110 12.37 42.82 16.63
CA SER A 110 11.93 42.51 17.99
C SER A 110 11.25 41.15 18.01
N ASP A 111 11.97 40.05 18.30
CA ASP A 111 11.41 38.81 18.86
C ASP A 111 12.42 37.65 18.93
N VAL A 112 13.66 37.93 19.27
CA VAL A 112 14.70 36.90 19.48
C VAL A 112 14.43 36.06 20.77
N LYS A 113 13.51 36.50 21.63
CA LYS A 113 13.24 35.80 22.92
C LYS A 113 12.19 34.71 22.83
N SER A 114 11.30 34.65 21.83
CA SER A 114 10.23 33.69 21.78
C SER A 114 10.61 32.37 21.05
N ILE A 115 11.60 32.43 20.16
CA ILE A 115 12.05 31.25 19.36
C ILE A 115 12.89 30.29 20.23
N ASN A 116 13.72 30.86 21.13
CA ASN A 116 14.54 30.04 22.05
C ASN A 116 13.71 29.30 23.11
N SER A 117 12.58 29.83 23.56
CA SER A 117 11.75 29.18 24.57
C SER A 117 10.96 27.99 24.01
N LYS A 118 10.56 28.00 22.74
CA LYS A 118 9.92 26.83 22.09
C LYS A 118 10.93 25.74 21.78
N LYS A 119 12.14 26.11 21.31
CA LYS A 119 13.22 25.16 21.03
C LYS A 119 13.81 24.52 22.29
N ILE A 120 13.92 25.28 23.37
CA ILE A 120 14.35 24.79 24.68
C ILE A 120 13.26 23.92 25.34
N LYS A 121 11.96 24.26 25.20
CA LYS A 121 10.87 23.41 25.69
C LYS A 121 10.76 22.08 24.91
N SER A 122 11.13 22.04 23.63
CA SER A 122 11.20 20.77 22.86
C SER A 122 12.42 19.93 23.27
N LEU A 123 13.53 20.55 23.64
CA LEU A 123 14.74 19.87 24.12
C LEU A 123 14.61 19.38 25.57
N LEU A 124 13.86 20.08 26.42
CA LEU A 124 13.60 19.67 27.81
C LEU A 124 12.49 18.61 27.95
N LYS A 125 11.68 18.39 26.90
CA LYS A 125 10.75 17.25 26.84
C LYS A 125 11.41 15.95 26.38
N SER A 126 12.69 15.93 26.05
CA SER A 126 13.41 14.72 25.62
C SER A 126 13.98 13.86 26.77
N GLY A 127 13.44 13.99 27.95
CA GLY A 127 13.83 13.21 29.16
C GLY A 127 13.03 11.94 29.40
N ASN A 128 11.95 11.67 28.66
CA ASN A 128 11.20 10.40 28.63
C ASN A 128 10.41 10.36 27.32
N SER A 129 11.12 10.29 26.19
CA SER A 129 10.46 10.19 24.90
C SER A 129 10.27 8.71 24.58
N ASP A 130 9.04 8.24 24.70
CA ASP A 130 8.57 7.19 23.80
C ASP A 130 8.93 7.68 22.39
N LYS A 131 9.95 7.03 21.80
CA LYS A 131 10.42 7.39 20.44
C LYS A 131 9.29 7.04 19.50
N THR A 132 8.53 8.05 19.10
CA THR A 132 7.46 7.89 18.10
C THR A 132 8.07 7.36 16.80
N LEU A 133 7.38 6.40 16.18
CA LEU A 133 7.79 5.80 14.91
C LEU A 133 7.99 6.88 13.85
N THR A 134 9.13 6.82 13.15
CA THR A 134 9.47 7.77 12.08
C THR A 134 9.55 7.06 10.72
N LEU A 135 9.49 7.83 9.62
CA LEU A 135 9.75 7.28 8.28
C LEU A 135 11.12 6.62 8.20
N SER A 136 12.15 7.23 8.82
CA SER A 136 13.51 6.66 8.82
C SER A 136 13.56 5.28 9.46
N ASP A 137 12.77 5.03 10.49
CA ASP A 137 12.69 3.72 11.14
C ASP A 137 12.09 2.67 10.19
N ILE A 138 11.02 3.04 9.49
CA ILE A 138 10.39 2.17 8.48
C ILE A 138 11.37 1.86 7.35
N LEU A 139 12.07 2.87 6.84
CA LEU A 139 13.06 2.72 5.76
C LEU A 139 14.22 1.83 6.19
N ASN A 140 14.72 2.00 7.41
CA ASN A 140 15.82 1.20 7.95
C ASN A 140 15.47 -0.28 8.14
N ILE A 141 14.22 -0.59 8.42
CA ILE A 141 13.75 -1.98 8.55
C ILE A 141 13.57 -2.62 7.18
N ILE A 142 13.09 -1.86 6.19
CA ILE A 142 12.90 -2.37 4.83
C ILE A 142 14.26 -2.60 4.13
N ASP A 143 15.21 -1.72 4.34
CA ASP A 143 16.48 -1.63 3.58
C ASP A 143 17.73 -1.68 4.48
N GLY A 144 17.59 -2.20 5.70
CA GLY A 144 18.67 -2.28 6.66
C GLY A 144 19.64 -3.44 6.40
N ILE A 145 20.68 -3.51 7.22
CA ILE A 145 21.78 -4.50 7.14
C ILE A 145 21.27 -5.95 7.31
N ASN A 146 20.14 -6.13 7.97
CA ASN A 146 19.59 -7.46 8.20
C ASN A 146 19.04 -8.07 6.92
N GLU A 147 19.73 -9.04 6.39
CA GLU A 147 19.32 -9.75 5.19
C GLU A 147 18.00 -10.51 5.41
N THR A 148 17.09 -10.34 4.50
CA THR A 148 15.76 -10.99 4.49
C THR A 148 15.54 -11.76 3.18
N PRO A 149 16.37 -12.79 2.88
CA PRO A 149 16.34 -13.46 1.59
C PRO A 149 14.98 -14.12 1.32
N GLY A 150 14.45 -13.86 0.13
CA GLY A 150 13.14 -14.35 -0.29
C GLY A 150 11.96 -13.53 0.25
N ARG A 151 12.21 -12.38 0.91
CA ARG A 151 11.15 -11.48 1.37
C ARG A 151 10.33 -10.96 0.19
N ILE A 152 9.01 -11.01 0.35
CA ILE A 152 8.06 -10.25 -0.46
C ILE A 152 7.41 -9.23 0.46
N LEU A 153 7.57 -7.95 0.12
CA LEU A 153 6.89 -6.84 0.78
C LEU A 153 5.80 -6.32 -0.16
N ILE A 154 4.57 -6.25 0.30
CA ILE A 154 3.48 -5.61 -0.42
C ILE A 154 2.98 -4.43 0.39
N ILE A 155 2.88 -3.27 -0.23
CA ILE A 155 2.20 -2.11 0.34
C ILE A 155 0.94 -1.82 -0.46
N SER A 156 -0.15 -1.45 0.22
CA SER A 156 -1.34 -0.93 -0.45
C SER A 156 -1.57 0.52 -0.08
N SER A 157 -2.07 1.31 -1.05
CA SER A 157 -2.38 2.72 -0.85
C SER A 157 -3.53 3.15 -1.77
N ASN A 158 -4.37 4.04 -1.28
CA ASN A 158 -5.34 4.74 -2.12
C ASN A 158 -4.74 6.02 -2.73
N HIS A 159 -3.63 6.52 -2.16
CA HIS A 159 -2.98 7.78 -2.53
C HIS A 159 -1.46 7.62 -2.66
N TYR A 160 -1.03 6.77 -3.60
CA TYR A 160 0.39 6.49 -3.84
C TYR A 160 1.21 7.74 -4.18
N ASP A 161 0.61 8.69 -4.86
CA ASP A 161 1.19 9.99 -5.24
C ASP A 161 1.60 10.84 -4.03
N LYS A 162 1.00 10.60 -2.87
CA LYS A 162 1.30 11.30 -1.61
C LYS A 162 2.44 10.67 -0.81
N LEU A 163 2.86 9.45 -1.15
CA LEU A 163 3.92 8.74 -0.44
C LEU A 163 5.28 9.40 -0.64
N ASP A 164 6.12 9.37 0.39
CA ASP A 164 7.48 9.89 0.31
C ASP A 164 8.28 9.10 -0.75
N PRO A 165 9.00 9.79 -1.66
CA PRO A 165 9.80 9.15 -2.70
C PRO A 165 10.84 8.15 -2.15
N ALA A 166 11.35 8.36 -0.94
CA ALA A 166 12.29 7.45 -0.31
C ALA A 166 11.69 6.06 -0.04
N LEU A 167 10.37 6.00 0.25
CA LEU A 167 9.67 4.75 0.50
C LEU A 167 9.51 3.92 -0.77
N VAL A 168 9.25 4.58 -1.90
CA VAL A 168 8.84 3.95 -3.16
C VAL A 168 9.97 3.81 -4.18
N ARG A 169 11.23 4.05 -3.77
CA ARG A 169 12.39 3.91 -4.65
C ARG A 169 12.70 2.44 -4.99
N PRO A 170 13.34 2.15 -6.14
CA PRO A 170 13.84 0.83 -6.50
C PRO A 170 14.71 0.20 -5.38
N GLY A 171 14.63 -1.11 -5.20
CA GLY A 171 15.24 -1.84 -4.09
C GLY A 171 14.36 -1.93 -2.83
N ARG A 172 13.35 -1.05 -2.71
CA ARG A 172 12.28 -1.13 -1.69
C ARG A 172 10.96 -1.53 -2.31
N ILE A 173 10.57 -0.80 -3.36
CA ILE A 173 9.40 -1.11 -4.20
C ILE A 173 9.90 -1.24 -5.64
N ASP A 174 9.88 -2.46 -6.14
CA ASP A 174 10.38 -2.80 -7.47
C ASP A 174 9.27 -2.71 -8.53
N HIS A 175 8.03 -2.98 -8.13
CA HIS A 175 6.87 -2.92 -9.01
C HIS A 175 5.75 -2.10 -8.41
N HIS A 176 5.21 -1.18 -9.20
CA HIS A 176 4.01 -0.43 -8.87
C HIS A 176 2.88 -0.83 -9.81
N VAL A 177 1.80 -1.37 -9.25
CA VAL A 177 0.60 -1.80 -9.98
C VAL A 177 -0.55 -0.87 -9.63
N ILE A 178 -1.07 -0.20 -10.65
CA ILE A 178 -2.21 0.72 -10.51
C ILE A 178 -3.49 -0.03 -10.88
N LEU A 179 -4.43 -0.08 -9.95
CA LEU A 179 -5.74 -0.69 -10.13
C LEU A 179 -6.78 0.41 -10.30
N GLY A 180 -7.52 0.36 -11.40
CA GLY A 180 -8.57 1.32 -11.72
C GLY A 180 -9.97 0.73 -11.63
N ASN A 181 -10.94 1.55 -12.01
CA ASN A 181 -12.30 1.10 -12.23
C ASN A 181 -12.36 0.09 -13.39
N ALA A 182 -13.46 -0.65 -13.45
CA ALA A 182 -13.61 -1.77 -14.34
C ALA A 182 -13.66 -1.35 -15.82
N SER A 183 -12.83 -1.98 -16.63
CA SER A 183 -12.90 -1.88 -18.09
C SER A 183 -14.11 -2.62 -18.64
N GLY A 184 -14.47 -2.37 -19.90
CA GLY A 184 -15.54 -3.10 -20.58
C GLY A 184 -15.33 -4.62 -20.57
N LYS A 185 -14.08 -5.07 -20.65
CA LYS A 185 -13.73 -6.48 -20.51
C LYS A 185 -14.09 -7.01 -19.11
N THR A 186 -13.71 -6.31 -18.07
CA THR A 186 -14.00 -6.69 -16.68
C THR A 186 -15.51 -6.71 -16.41
N ILE A 187 -16.26 -5.74 -16.96
CA ILE A 187 -17.73 -5.71 -16.84
C ILE A 187 -18.33 -6.98 -17.47
N LYS A 188 -17.89 -7.36 -18.68
CA LYS A 188 -18.36 -8.56 -19.37
C LYS A 188 -17.99 -9.85 -18.65
N GLU A 189 -16.78 -9.94 -18.12
CA GLU A 189 -16.30 -11.10 -17.33
C GLU A 189 -17.11 -11.28 -16.03
N ILE A 190 -17.38 -10.20 -15.30
CA ILE A 190 -18.22 -10.26 -14.09
C ILE A 190 -19.63 -10.71 -14.47
N TYR A 191 -20.22 -10.15 -15.53
CA TYR A 191 -21.56 -10.54 -15.99
C TYR A 191 -21.61 -12.03 -16.35
N TYR A 192 -20.64 -12.51 -17.11
CA TYR A 192 -20.54 -13.92 -17.48
C TYR A 192 -20.44 -14.84 -16.25
N ASN A 193 -19.58 -14.48 -15.29
CA ASN A 193 -19.36 -15.27 -14.09
C ASN A 193 -20.59 -15.37 -13.17
N TYR A 194 -21.47 -14.37 -13.18
CA TYR A 194 -22.65 -14.36 -12.34
C TYR A 194 -23.91 -14.92 -13.01
N PHE A 195 -24.01 -14.77 -14.33
CA PHE A 195 -25.25 -15.07 -15.06
C PHE A 195 -25.08 -16.13 -16.14
N ASP A 196 -23.87 -16.64 -16.39
CA ASP A 196 -23.55 -17.57 -17.50
C ASP A 196 -24.03 -17.05 -18.88
N LYS A 197 -24.08 -15.74 -19.06
CA LYS A 197 -24.52 -15.07 -20.27
C LYS A 197 -23.48 -14.09 -20.78
N VAL A 198 -23.51 -13.80 -22.07
CA VAL A 198 -22.58 -12.86 -22.72
C VAL A 198 -23.31 -11.57 -23.07
N ILE A 199 -22.70 -10.43 -22.75
CA ILE A 199 -23.17 -9.12 -23.22
C ILE A 199 -22.71 -8.95 -24.68
N ASP A 200 -23.65 -8.62 -25.56
CA ASP A 200 -23.36 -8.39 -26.98
C ASP A 200 -22.30 -7.28 -27.14
N ASN A 201 -21.43 -7.46 -28.14
CA ASN A 201 -20.34 -6.52 -28.38
C ASN A 201 -20.84 -5.18 -28.99
N SER A 202 -22.04 -5.12 -29.55
CA SER A 202 -22.68 -3.89 -30.02
C SER A 202 -23.13 -2.97 -28.89
N ILE A 203 -23.29 -3.50 -27.66
CA ILE A 203 -23.76 -2.72 -26.52
C ILE A 203 -22.63 -1.85 -25.97
N ILE A 204 -22.88 -0.54 -25.89
CA ILE A 204 -21.93 0.43 -25.33
C ILE A 204 -22.00 0.39 -23.80
N LEU A 205 -20.87 0.10 -23.16
CA LEU A 205 -20.76 0.01 -21.71
C LEU A 205 -20.20 1.29 -21.07
N LYS A 206 -20.55 1.53 -19.82
CA LYS A 206 -19.98 2.60 -18.99
C LYS A 206 -18.64 2.14 -18.42
N GLU A 207 -17.61 2.14 -19.25
CA GLU A 207 -16.26 1.73 -18.87
C GLU A 207 -15.61 2.73 -17.91
N ASN A 208 -14.78 2.21 -16.99
CA ASN A 208 -14.00 3.00 -16.03
C ASN A 208 -14.84 3.90 -15.08
N VAL A 209 -16.13 3.60 -14.95
CA VAL A 209 -17.03 4.34 -14.05
C VAL A 209 -17.15 3.66 -12.70
N PHE A 210 -17.37 2.35 -12.70
CA PHE A 210 -17.61 1.57 -11.50
C PHE A 210 -16.39 0.75 -11.09
N SER A 211 -16.16 0.62 -9.80
CA SER A 211 -15.20 -0.33 -9.26
C SER A 211 -15.69 -1.77 -9.43
N PRO A 212 -14.80 -2.76 -9.51
CA PRO A 212 -15.19 -4.17 -9.51
C PRO A 212 -16.10 -4.58 -8.35
N ALA A 213 -15.90 -3.99 -7.16
CA ALA A 213 -16.74 -4.26 -5.99
C ALA A 213 -18.19 -3.76 -6.17
N GLU A 214 -18.38 -2.57 -6.77
CA GLU A 214 -19.71 -2.07 -7.10
C GLU A 214 -20.40 -2.94 -8.13
N LEU A 215 -19.68 -3.39 -9.17
CA LEU A 215 -20.22 -4.29 -10.19
C LEU A 215 -20.67 -5.62 -9.60
N ILE A 216 -19.87 -6.19 -8.69
CA ILE A 216 -20.23 -7.42 -7.98
C ILE A 216 -21.51 -7.19 -7.16
N ASN A 217 -21.62 -6.07 -6.48
CA ASN A 217 -22.84 -5.72 -5.72
C ASN A 217 -24.08 -5.58 -6.63
N PHE A 218 -23.91 -4.96 -7.82
CA PHE A 218 -24.98 -4.91 -8.80
C PHE A 218 -25.38 -6.30 -9.30
N ALA A 219 -24.39 -7.17 -9.56
CA ALA A 219 -24.65 -8.54 -9.98
C ALA A 219 -25.40 -9.35 -8.92
N MET A 220 -25.02 -9.20 -7.65
CA MET A 220 -25.73 -9.82 -6.51
C MET A 220 -27.18 -9.30 -6.36
N SER A 221 -27.46 -8.10 -6.82
CA SER A 221 -28.80 -7.50 -6.83
C SER A 221 -29.67 -7.98 -8.00
N GLY A 222 -29.12 -8.71 -8.94
CA GLY A 222 -29.80 -9.34 -10.06
C GLY A 222 -29.41 -8.79 -11.44
N GLU A 223 -29.64 -9.61 -12.47
CA GLU A 223 -29.24 -9.34 -13.85
C GLU A 223 -29.78 -8.02 -14.41
N THR A 224 -31.05 -7.75 -14.21
CA THR A 224 -31.70 -6.52 -14.69
C THR A 224 -31.08 -5.26 -14.07
N VAL A 225 -30.75 -5.32 -12.78
CA VAL A 225 -30.10 -4.20 -12.07
C VAL A 225 -28.71 -3.98 -12.64
N TYR A 226 -27.95 -5.06 -12.85
CA TYR A 226 -26.62 -5.00 -13.42
C TYR A 226 -26.62 -4.32 -14.78
N LEU A 227 -27.40 -4.84 -15.73
CA LEU A 227 -27.46 -4.32 -17.10
C LEU A 227 -27.88 -2.85 -17.13
N LYS A 228 -28.91 -2.48 -16.37
CA LYS A 228 -29.38 -1.09 -16.28
C LYS A 228 -28.31 -0.12 -15.76
N LYS A 229 -27.38 -0.58 -14.92
CA LYS A 229 -26.29 0.25 -14.40
C LYS A 229 -25.14 0.39 -15.38
N VAL A 230 -24.75 -0.70 -16.06
CA VAL A 230 -23.51 -0.75 -16.85
C VAL A 230 -23.69 -0.33 -18.31
N ILE A 231 -24.90 -0.39 -18.87
CA ILE A 231 -25.19 0.02 -20.25
C ILE A 231 -25.31 1.53 -20.30
N LYS A 232 -24.69 2.17 -21.31
CA LYS A 232 -24.98 3.56 -21.65
C LYS A 232 -26.35 3.62 -22.28
N GLU A 233 -27.23 4.46 -21.72
CA GLU A 233 -28.46 4.83 -22.39
C GLU A 233 -28.07 5.68 -23.62
N ASP A 234 -28.61 5.36 -24.79
CA ASP A 234 -28.51 6.25 -25.93
C ASP A 234 -29.13 7.60 -25.55
N PRO A 235 -28.48 8.74 -25.91
CA PRO A 235 -29.14 10.02 -25.70
C PRO A 235 -30.50 9.98 -26.44
N PRO A 236 -31.57 10.52 -25.84
CA PRO A 236 -32.83 10.60 -26.54
C PRO A 236 -32.61 11.31 -27.87
N PHE A 237 -33.04 10.68 -28.96
CA PHE A 237 -32.93 11.24 -30.31
C PHE A 237 -33.40 12.70 -30.30
N PRO A 238 -32.67 13.63 -30.97
CA PRO A 238 -33.06 15.02 -31.04
C PRO A 238 -34.39 15.22 -31.73
#